data_36cbd7cc56506cc261a8edb167be2189
#
_entry.id   36cbd7cc56506cc261a8edb167be2189
#
_cell.length_a   1.000
_cell.length_b   1.000
_cell.length_c   1.000
_cell.angle_alpha   90.00
_cell.angle_beta   90.00
_cell.angle_gamma   90.00
#
_symmetry.space_group_name_H-M   'P 1'
#
loop_
_entity.id
_entity.type
_entity.pdbx_description
1 polymer ?
#
loop_
_entity_poly.entity_id
_entity_poly.type
_entity_poly.pdbx_seq_one_letter_code
_entity_poly.pdbx_strand_id
1 'polypeptide(L)'
;MAPANNLMSNSTIFPPSRPGKPLAIKAVLFDLDDTLWPIVPVIARAEQLLFDWMREHAPAVTRQFTIESLRQQRLDLAATNPVFKFDLWRLRHAALTASFNSVGEDARKVDAAMAVFSEARHAVTLFDDVEPVLARLQLRHRLLLGTVSNGFADLDKIGLARHFQTSIAAHSFGCAKPDPSIFHAACAALNVTPEETVYAGDDPLLDVVGAQQAGLRAVWINRFDRVLPAGVSAQACCTSLHELEAWLEQTAIG
;
A
#
# COMPACT_ATOMS: atom_id res chain seq x y z
N MET A 1 7.95 -67.49 -15.24
CA MET A 1 7.79 -66.60 -16.41
C MET A 1 6.46 -65.85 -16.23
N ALA A 2 6.50 -64.60 -15.86
CA ALA A 2 5.34 -63.72 -15.80
C ALA A 2 5.58 -62.54 -16.76
N PRO A 3 4.58 -62.07 -17.53
CA PRO A 3 4.79 -61.04 -18.53
C PRO A 3 4.80 -59.64 -17.91
N ALA A 4 5.67 -58.78 -18.38
CA ALA A 4 5.80 -57.39 -18.03
C ALA A 4 4.60 -56.59 -18.58
N ASN A 5 3.91 -55.86 -17.69
CA ASN A 5 2.88 -54.88 -18.01
C ASN A 5 3.54 -53.55 -18.39
N ASN A 6 3.39 -53.17 -19.65
CA ASN A 6 3.83 -51.91 -20.22
C ASN A 6 2.75 -50.86 -19.98
N LEU A 7 2.93 -50.02 -18.96
CA LEU A 7 2.08 -48.85 -18.71
C LEU A 7 2.52 -47.68 -19.60
N MET A 8 1.88 -47.53 -20.74
CA MET A 8 1.99 -46.30 -21.55
C MET A 8 1.33 -45.14 -20.81
N SER A 9 2.13 -44.16 -20.36
CA SER A 9 1.68 -42.91 -19.84
C SER A 9 1.21 -42.01 -21.01
N ASN A 10 -0.11 -41.87 -21.17
CA ASN A 10 -0.70 -40.84 -22.02
C ASN A 10 -0.51 -39.47 -21.38
N SER A 11 0.54 -38.76 -21.73
CA SER A 11 0.67 -37.34 -21.47
C SER A 11 -0.23 -36.56 -22.45
N THR A 12 -1.39 -36.14 -22.00
CA THR A 12 -2.25 -35.24 -22.76
C THR A 12 -1.56 -33.87 -22.84
N ILE A 13 -0.91 -33.59 -23.95
CA ILE A 13 -0.36 -32.27 -24.27
C ILE A 13 -1.54 -31.38 -24.64
N PHE A 14 -1.92 -30.51 -23.72
CA PHE A 14 -2.85 -29.42 -24.05
C PHE A 14 -2.13 -28.46 -25.01
N PRO A 15 -2.76 -28.09 -26.15
CA PRO A 15 -2.18 -27.10 -27.03
C PRO A 15 -2.08 -25.74 -26.25
N PRO A 16 -1.03 -24.92 -26.50
CA PRO A 16 -0.94 -23.61 -25.88
C PRO A 16 -2.18 -22.80 -26.25
N SER A 17 -2.87 -22.28 -25.23
CA SER A 17 -4.01 -21.39 -25.40
C SER A 17 -3.58 -20.22 -26.29
N ARG A 18 -4.34 -19.96 -27.38
CA ARG A 18 -4.15 -18.75 -28.18
C ARG A 18 -4.22 -17.55 -27.25
N PRO A 19 -3.35 -16.54 -27.41
CA PRO A 19 -3.48 -15.31 -26.65
C PRO A 19 -4.86 -14.72 -26.97
N GLY A 20 -5.79 -14.82 -26.02
CA GLY A 20 -7.09 -14.20 -26.12
C GLY A 20 -6.94 -12.67 -26.16
N LYS A 21 -7.94 -11.97 -26.73
CA LYS A 21 -8.00 -10.51 -26.60
C LYS A 21 -7.86 -10.16 -25.10
N PRO A 22 -7.00 -9.18 -24.73
CA PRO A 22 -6.88 -8.77 -23.33
C PRO A 22 -8.27 -8.48 -22.75
N LEU A 23 -8.55 -9.02 -21.56
CA LEU A 23 -9.82 -8.75 -20.88
C LEU A 23 -9.96 -7.25 -20.63
N ALA A 24 -11.18 -6.72 -20.81
CA ALA A 24 -11.47 -5.32 -20.50
C ALA A 24 -11.22 -5.06 -19.00
N ILE A 25 -10.63 -3.91 -18.68
CA ILE A 25 -10.42 -3.49 -17.30
C ILE A 25 -11.75 -3.06 -16.69
N LYS A 26 -12.05 -3.59 -15.51
CA LYS A 26 -13.24 -3.29 -14.72
C LYS A 26 -12.93 -2.55 -13.42
N ALA A 27 -11.70 -2.68 -12.90
CA ALA A 27 -11.32 -2.08 -11.65
C ALA A 27 -9.90 -1.50 -11.69
N VAL A 28 -9.69 -0.46 -10.86
CA VAL A 28 -8.38 0.06 -10.53
C VAL A 28 -8.20 0.03 -9.01
N LEU A 29 -7.13 -0.61 -8.56
CA LEU A 29 -6.69 -0.58 -7.19
C LEU A 29 -5.52 0.40 -7.06
N PHE A 30 -5.51 1.17 -5.99
CA PHE A 30 -4.48 2.18 -5.73
C PHE A 30 -3.70 1.86 -4.47
N ASP A 31 -2.39 2.11 -4.50
CA ASP A 31 -1.69 2.47 -3.29
C ASP A 31 -2.09 3.88 -2.84
N LEU A 32 -1.67 4.28 -1.65
CA LEU A 32 -2.04 5.56 -1.05
C LEU A 32 -0.85 6.52 -0.93
N ASP A 33 0.13 6.16 -0.09
CA ASP A 33 1.28 6.98 0.25
C ASP A 33 2.21 7.14 -0.97
N ASP A 34 2.66 8.35 -1.28
CA ASP A 34 3.45 8.70 -2.48
C ASP A 34 2.76 8.42 -3.84
N THR A 35 1.56 7.84 -3.82
CA THR A 35 0.69 7.65 -4.99
C THR A 35 -0.40 8.73 -5.06
N LEU A 36 -1.14 8.95 -3.98
CA LEU A 36 -2.24 9.92 -3.90
C LEU A 36 -1.85 11.22 -3.15
N TRP A 37 -0.85 11.15 -2.29
CA TRP A 37 -0.26 12.30 -1.57
C TRP A 37 1.21 12.02 -1.21
N PRO A 38 2.06 13.05 -1.05
CA PRO A 38 3.45 12.86 -0.62
C PRO A 38 3.50 12.49 0.86
N ILE A 39 4.05 11.31 1.19
CA ILE A 39 4.07 10.82 2.57
C ILE A 39 5.17 11.44 3.43
N VAL A 40 6.33 11.77 2.85
CA VAL A 40 7.49 12.26 3.61
C VAL A 40 7.17 13.51 4.42
N PRO A 41 6.59 14.59 3.86
CA PRO A 41 6.26 15.78 4.65
C PRO A 41 5.16 15.52 5.69
N VAL A 42 4.23 14.58 5.43
CA VAL A 42 3.18 14.20 6.37
C VAL A 42 3.79 13.53 7.60
N ILE A 43 4.66 12.54 7.41
CA ILE A 43 5.31 11.84 8.53
C ILE A 43 6.24 12.78 9.30
N ALA A 44 7.00 13.63 8.61
CA ALA A 44 7.89 14.59 9.26
C ALA A 44 7.11 15.53 10.19
N ARG A 45 5.97 16.09 9.71
CA ARG A 45 5.09 16.93 10.52
C ARG A 45 4.47 16.15 11.69
N ALA A 46 3.99 14.94 11.44
CA ALA A 46 3.37 14.11 12.48
C ALA A 46 4.38 13.72 13.58
N GLU A 47 5.62 13.41 13.23
CA GLU A 47 6.68 13.14 14.20
C GLU A 47 7.10 14.39 14.98
N GLN A 48 7.10 15.57 14.34
CA GLN A 48 7.36 16.83 15.03
C GLN A 48 6.27 17.15 16.05
N LEU A 49 4.98 17.07 15.66
CA LEU A 49 3.86 17.34 16.57
C LEU A 49 3.81 16.33 17.73
N LEU A 50 4.07 15.06 17.46
CA LEU A 50 4.24 14.03 18.50
C LEU A 50 5.36 14.40 19.48
N PHE A 51 6.53 14.83 18.97
CA PHE A 51 7.68 15.19 19.78
C PHE A 51 7.41 16.44 20.63
N ASP A 52 6.73 17.44 20.07
CA ASP A 52 6.33 18.66 20.79
C ASP A 52 5.33 18.34 21.91
N TRP A 53 4.36 17.45 21.65
CA TRP A 53 3.46 16.95 22.69
C TRP A 53 4.22 16.21 23.80
N MET A 54 5.18 15.36 23.45
CA MET A 54 6.01 14.67 24.45
C MET A 54 6.89 15.64 25.25
N ARG A 55 7.36 16.75 24.65
CA ARG A 55 8.12 17.78 25.38
C ARG A 55 7.30 18.38 26.53
N GLU A 56 6.01 18.54 26.35
CA GLU A 56 5.08 19.07 27.35
C GLU A 56 4.62 18.00 28.36
N HIS A 57 4.27 16.80 27.89
CA HIS A 57 3.56 15.81 28.69
C HIS A 57 4.43 14.64 29.17
N ALA A 58 5.59 14.43 28.55
CA ALA A 58 6.55 13.37 28.87
C ALA A 58 8.01 13.85 28.71
N PRO A 59 8.43 14.92 29.42
CA PRO A 59 9.69 15.60 29.16
C PRO A 59 10.94 14.74 29.40
N ALA A 60 10.86 13.66 30.17
CA ALA A 60 12.00 12.76 30.33
C ALA A 60 12.32 12.03 29.02
N VAL A 61 11.34 11.72 28.19
CA VAL A 61 11.54 11.13 26.86
C VAL A 61 12.34 12.09 25.98
N THR A 62 11.90 13.36 25.85
CA THR A 62 12.53 14.32 24.95
C THR A 62 13.87 14.87 25.45
N ARG A 63 14.20 14.68 26.74
CA ARG A 63 15.56 14.92 27.25
C ARG A 63 16.53 13.82 26.84
N GLN A 64 16.06 12.59 26.70
CA GLN A 64 16.90 11.42 26.38
C GLN A 64 16.95 11.12 24.88
N PHE A 65 15.84 11.37 24.15
CA PHE A 65 15.69 10.99 22.77
C PHE A 65 15.46 12.19 21.86
N THR A 66 15.94 12.09 20.62
CA THR A 66 15.56 12.96 19.49
C THR A 66 14.54 12.25 18.59
N ILE A 67 13.95 12.96 17.63
CA ILE A 67 13.07 12.36 16.62
C ILE A 67 13.82 11.26 15.86
N GLU A 68 15.08 11.51 15.48
CA GLU A 68 15.92 10.55 14.75
C GLU A 68 16.20 9.29 15.57
N SER A 69 16.53 9.44 16.87
CA SER A 69 16.80 8.29 17.73
C SER A 69 15.54 7.46 17.99
N LEU A 70 14.35 8.09 18.13
CA LEU A 70 13.06 7.39 18.23
C LEU A 70 12.71 6.67 16.92
N ARG A 71 13.05 7.27 15.77
CA ARG A 71 12.90 6.64 14.46
C ARG A 71 13.81 5.42 14.34
N GLN A 72 15.08 5.53 14.74
CA GLN A 72 16.03 4.42 14.70
C GLN A 72 15.58 3.26 15.59
N GLN A 73 15.18 3.53 16.84
CA GLN A 73 14.64 2.49 17.73
C GLN A 73 13.45 1.74 17.12
N ARG A 74 12.56 2.44 16.41
CA ARG A 74 11.44 1.83 15.71
C ARG A 74 11.91 0.92 14.56
N LEU A 75 12.92 1.33 13.79
CA LEU A 75 13.51 0.52 12.72
C LEU A 75 14.18 -0.73 13.29
N ASP A 76 14.95 -0.61 14.38
CA ASP A 76 15.61 -1.72 15.04
C ASP A 76 14.59 -2.74 15.58
N LEU A 77 13.49 -2.25 16.17
CA LEU A 77 12.40 -3.10 16.63
C LEU A 77 11.71 -3.84 15.47
N ALA A 78 11.49 -3.17 14.34
CA ALA A 78 10.93 -3.78 13.15
C ALA A 78 11.84 -4.87 12.57
N ALA A 79 13.16 -4.63 12.54
CA ALA A 79 14.14 -5.57 12.01
C ALA A 79 14.24 -6.87 12.84
N THR A 80 14.04 -6.77 14.16
CA THR A 80 14.17 -7.90 15.08
C THR A 80 12.87 -8.62 15.36
N ASN A 81 11.72 -8.07 14.99
CA ASN A 81 10.42 -8.62 15.33
C ASN A 81 9.45 -8.69 14.13
N PRO A 82 9.32 -9.88 13.49
CA PRO A 82 8.49 -10.06 12.30
C PRO A 82 6.99 -9.73 12.49
N VAL A 83 6.48 -9.73 13.74
CA VAL A 83 5.07 -9.41 14.01
C VAL A 83 4.68 -8.01 13.57
N PHE A 84 5.65 -7.11 13.41
CA PHE A 84 5.41 -5.73 13.01
C PHE A 84 5.48 -5.49 11.49
N LYS A 85 5.74 -6.52 10.67
CA LYS A 85 5.90 -6.36 9.21
C LYS A 85 4.70 -5.73 8.53
N PHE A 86 3.50 -5.93 9.06
CA PHE A 86 2.25 -5.45 8.49
C PHE A 86 1.44 -4.56 9.44
N ASP A 87 1.97 -4.24 10.63
CA ASP A 87 1.27 -3.38 11.60
C ASP A 87 2.19 -2.25 12.09
N LEU A 88 2.31 -1.21 11.25
CA LEU A 88 3.14 -0.04 11.54
C LEU A 88 2.61 0.79 12.71
N TRP A 89 1.29 0.72 12.99
CA TRP A 89 0.69 1.37 14.15
C TRP A 89 1.16 0.71 15.44
N ARG A 90 1.03 -0.60 15.52
CA ARG A 90 1.49 -1.40 16.66
C ARG A 90 3.00 -1.29 16.86
N LEU A 91 3.76 -1.25 15.78
CA LEU A 91 5.20 -1.02 15.82
C LEU A 91 5.54 0.31 16.50
N ARG A 92 4.91 1.42 16.08
CA ARG A 92 5.16 2.75 16.66
C ARG A 92 4.74 2.79 18.12
N HIS A 93 3.58 2.25 18.46
CA HIS A 93 3.11 2.17 19.83
C HIS A 93 4.07 1.40 20.73
N ALA A 94 4.55 0.23 20.31
CA ALA A 94 5.50 -0.58 21.06
C ALA A 94 6.85 0.13 21.25
N ALA A 95 7.38 0.79 20.21
CA ALA A 95 8.62 1.56 20.29
C ALA A 95 8.50 2.74 21.25
N LEU A 96 7.41 3.50 21.20
CA LEU A 96 7.15 4.59 22.16
C LEU A 96 7.00 4.07 23.58
N THR A 97 6.27 2.98 23.79
CA THR A 97 6.13 2.35 25.11
C THR A 97 7.49 1.97 25.70
N ALA A 98 8.37 1.38 24.89
CA ALA A 98 9.73 1.07 25.31
C ALA A 98 10.53 2.32 25.68
N SER A 99 10.43 3.39 24.88
CA SER A 99 11.13 4.66 25.16
C SER A 99 10.62 5.31 26.46
N PHE A 100 9.30 5.34 26.70
CA PHE A 100 8.70 5.88 27.92
C PHE A 100 9.18 5.11 29.16
N ASN A 101 9.09 3.77 29.11
CA ASN A 101 9.55 2.91 30.21
C ASN A 101 11.05 3.09 30.51
N SER A 102 11.88 3.25 29.50
CA SER A 102 13.34 3.37 29.67
C SER A 102 13.78 4.61 30.44
N VAL A 103 12.93 5.65 30.49
CA VAL A 103 13.19 6.92 31.19
C VAL A 103 12.28 7.12 32.41
N GLY A 104 11.47 6.12 32.76
CA GLY A 104 10.55 6.17 33.92
C GLY A 104 9.32 7.07 33.70
N GLU A 105 8.96 7.39 32.47
CA GLU A 105 7.70 8.07 32.15
C GLU A 105 6.51 7.12 32.18
N ASP A 106 5.33 7.66 32.45
CA ASP A 106 4.09 6.88 32.50
C ASP A 106 3.68 6.40 31.09
N ALA A 107 3.87 5.11 30.81
CA ALA A 107 3.53 4.49 29.53
C ALA A 107 2.03 4.59 29.17
N ARG A 108 1.12 4.85 30.11
CA ARG A 108 -0.30 5.11 29.83
C ARG A 108 -0.53 6.37 29.00
N LYS A 109 0.45 7.27 28.96
CA LYS A 109 0.42 8.46 28.09
C LYS A 109 0.67 8.14 26.61
N VAL A 110 1.16 6.95 26.28
CA VAL A 110 1.49 6.58 24.89
C VAL A 110 0.27 6.60 23.99
N ASP A 111 -0.91 6.22 24.45
CA ASP A 111 -2.13 6.28 23.67
C ASP A 111 -2.48 7.72 23.27
N ALA A 112 -2.34 8.69 24.20
CA ALA A 112 -2.54 10.11 23.91
C ALA A 112 -1.49 10.64 22.90
N ALA A 113 -0.23 10.24 23.06
CA ALA A 113 0.83 10.58 22.12
C ALA A 113 0.54 10.02 20.71
N MET A 114 0.08 8.78 20.63
CA MET A 114 -0.33 8.14 19.36
C MET A 114 -1.54 8.81 18.73
N ALA A 115 -2.47 9.34 19.53
CA ALA A 115 -3.62 10.10 19.01
C ALA A 115 -3.15 11.37 18.29
N VAL A 116 -2.18 12.12 18.85
CA VAL A 116 -1.58 13.30 18.21
C VAL A 116 -0.92 12.93 16.89
N PHE A 117 -0.13 11.85 16.88
CA PHE A 117 0.48 11.35 15.65
C PHE A 117 -0.57 10.97 14.59
N SER A 118 -1.63 10.27 15.00
CA SER A 118 -2.71 9.83 14.11
C SER A 118 -3.42 11.01 13.46
N GLU A 119 -3.79 12.01 14.23
CA GLU A 119 -4.44 13.24 13.73
C GLU A 119 -3.57 13.89 12.64
N ALA A 120 -2.30 14.14 12.97
CA ALA A 120 -1.35 14.76 12.06
C ALA A 120 -1.08 13.91 10.81
N ARG A 121 -1.06 12.57 10.93
CA ARG A 121 -0.86 11.64 9.82
C ARG A 121 -2.00 11.68 8.80
N HIS A 122 -3.22 11.98 9.23
CA HIS A 122 -4.38 12.06 8.34
C HIS A 122 -4.59 13.46 7.72
N ALA A 123 -3.91 14.48 8.19
CA ALA A 123 -3.92 15.81 7.58
C ALA A 123 -3.01 15.86 6.34
N VAL A 124 -3.40 15.17 5.27
CA VAL A 124 -2.65 15.07 4.01
C VAL A 124 -3.02 16.20 3.05
N THR A 125 -2.11 16.53 2.13
CA THR A 125 -2.40 17.34 0.96
C THR A 125 -2.29 16.43 -0.26
N LEU A 126 -3.41 16.20 -0.93
CA LEU A 126 -3.48 15.37 -2.13
C LEU A 126 -2.68 16.01 -3.27
N PHE A 127 -2.19 15.20 -4.20
CA PHE A 127 -1.78 15.73 -5.50
C PHE A 127 -3.01 16.27 -6.24
N ASP A 128 -2.83 17.35 -7.01
CA ASP A 128 -3.93 18.10 -7.66
C ASP A 128 -4.77 17.27 -8.62
N ASP A 129 -4.21 16.19 -9.17
CA ASP A 129 -4.86 15.31 -10.13
C ASP A 129 -5.72 14.21 -9.48
N VAL A 130 -5.62 13.99 -8.17
CA VAL A 130 -6.22 12.83 -7.49
C VAL A 130 -7.73 12.88 -7.56
N GLU A 131 -8.36 13.85 -6.92
CA GLU A 131 -9.83 13.93 -6.87
C GLU A 131 -10.48 13.99 -8.26
N PRO A 132 -10.02 14.87 -9.19
CA PRO A 132 -10.66 14.97 -10.50
C PRO A 132 -10.51 13.68 -11.33
N VAL A 133 -9.37 12.97 -11.23
CA VAL A 133 -9.20 11.70 -11.97
C VAL A 133 -10.02 10.58 -11.34
N LEU A 134 -9.99 10.40 -10.01
CA LEU A 134 -10.81 9.37 -9.34
C LEU A 134 -12.29 9.54 -9.70
N ALA A 135 -12.80 10.77 -9.69
CA ALA A 135 -14.18 11.05 -10.08
C ALA A 135 -14.47 10.65 -11.55
N ARG A 136 -13.55 10.94 -12.50
CA ARG A 136 -13.73 10.55 -13.90
C ARG A 136 -13.64 9.05 -14.11
N LEU A 137 -12.72 8.36 -13.45
CA LEU A 137 -12.61 6.90 -13.52
C LEU A 137 -13.91 6.23 -13.09
N GLN A 138 -14.58 6.75 -12.07
CA GLN A 138 -15.88 6.22 -11.62
C GLN A 138 -17.04 6.61 -12.54
N LEU A 139 -17.20 7.92 -12.81
CA LEU A 139 -18.41 8.45 -13.45
C LEU A 139 -18.39 8.29 -14.96
N ARG A 140 -17.24 8.55 -15.61
CA ARG A 140 -17.09 8.50 -17.07
C ARG A 140 -16.72 7.09 -17.53
N HIS A 141 -15.75 6.45 -16.88
CA HIS A 141 -15.23 5.15 -17.30
C HIS A 141 -15.93 3.99 -16.60
N ARG A 142 -16.74 4.26 -15.56
CA ARG A 142 -17.52 3.26 -14.80
C ARG A 142 -16.65 2.16 -14.18
N LEU A 143 -15.41 2.51 -13.82
CA LEU A 143 -14.49 1.60 -13.17
C LEU A 143 -14.81 1.51 -11.67
N LEU A 144 -14.68 0.31 -11.12
CA LEU A 144 -14.66 0.10 -9.68
C LEU A 144 -13.29 0.53 -9.15
N LEU A 145 -13.28 1.27 -8.04
CA LEU A 145 -12.04 1.73 -7.41
C LEU A 145 -11.88 1.10 -6.03
N GLY A 146 -10.66 0.71 -5.72
CA GLY A 146 -10.30 0.21 -4.39
C GLY A 146 -8.90 0.66 -4.00
N THR A 147 -8.54 0.41 -2.74
CA THR A 147 -7.18 0.68 -2.25
C THR A 147 -6.59 -0.55 -1.57
N VAL A 148 -5.26 -0.71 -1.70
CA VAL A 148 -4.46 -1.69 -0.95
C VAL A 148 -3.23 -0.98 -0.44
N SER A 149 -3.08 -0.85 0.89
CA SER A 149 -1.99 -0.10 1.49
C SER A 149 -1.31 -0.88 2.62
N ASN A 150 0.01 -0.75 2.72
CA ASN A 150 0.77 -1.20 3.88
C ASN A 150 0.72 -0.20 5.06
N GLY A 151 0.19 1.00 4.83
CA GLY A 151 -0.03 2.03 5.84
C GLY A 151 -1.32 1.84 6.64
N PHE A 152 -1.64 2.84 7.45
CA PHE A 152 -2.88 2.87 8.26
C PHE A 152 -3.66 4.18 8.02
N ALA A 153 -3.80 4.60 6.77
CA ALA A 153 -4.57 5.78 6.42
C ALA A 153 -6.08 5.52 6.59
N ASP A 154 -6.76 6.46 7.24
CA ASP A 154 -8.21 6.49 7.37
C ASP A 154 -8.78 7.40 6.27
N LEU A 155 -9.38 6.79 5.26
CA LEU A 155 -9.90 7.50 4.09
C LEU A 155 -11.11 8.39 4.40
N ASP A 156 -11.87 8.11 5.47
CA ASP A 156 -12.96 8.99 5.91
C ASP A 156 -12.39 10.30 6.46
N LYS A 157 -11.35 10.23 7.29
CA LYS A 157 -10.66 11.42 7.82
C LYS A 157 -9.98 12.25 6.72
N ILE A 158 -9.45 11.57 5.69
CA ILE A 158 -8.81 12.21 4.55
C ILE A 158 -9.85 12.79 3.57
N GLY A 159 -11.11 12.31 3.61
CA GLY A 159 -12.20 12.74 2.73
C GLY A 159 -12.25 12.01 1.39
N LEU A 160 -11.50 10.92 1.23
CA LEU A 160 -11.43 10.13 0.00
C LEU A 160 -12.31 8.87 -0.01
N ALA A 161 -12.88 8.47 1.13
CA ALA A 161 -13.65 7.21 1.23
C ALA A 161 -14.76 7.10 0.18
N ARG A 162 -15.39 8.23 -0.21
CA ARG A 162 -16.45 8.28 -1.23
C ARG A 162 -16.05 7.74 -2.61
N HIS A 163 -14.75 7.71 -2.92
CA HIS A 163 -14.23 7.25 -4.21
C HIS A 163 -13.98 5.74 -4.26
N PHE A 164 -13.95 5.05 -3.12
CA PHE A 164 -13.51 3.67 -3.08
C PHE A 164 -14.61 2.73 -2.59
N GLN A 165 -14.90 1.68 -3.35
CA GLN A 165 -15.83 0.61 -2.97
C GLN A 165 -15.20 -0.38 -1.99
N THR A 166 -13.86 -0.45 -1.95
CA THR A 166 -13.11 -1.26 -0.98
C THR A 166 -11.82 -0.57 -0.59
N SER A 167 -11.38 -0.77 0.66
CA SER A 167 -10.09 -0.31 1.15
C SER A 167 -9.51 -1.39 2.05
N ILE A 168 -8.36 -1.96 1.65
CA ILE A 168 -7.69 -3.02 2.41
C ILE A 168 -6.35 -2.49 2.91
N ALA A 169 -6.19 -2.49 4.23
CA ALA A 169 -4.95 -2.12 4.88
C ALA A 169 -4.28 -3.36 5.49
N ALA A 170 -2.96 -3.46 5.36
CA ALA A 170 -2.19 -4.61 5.81
C ALA A 170 -2.42 -4.97 7.28
N HIS A 171 -2.51 -3.98 8.16
CA HIS A 171 -2.70 -4.19 9.60
C HIS A 171 -4.04 -4.84 9.95
N SER A 172 -5.10 -4.59 9.18
CA SER A 172 -6.42 -5.20 9.38
C SER A 172 -6.57 -6.53 8.64
N PHE A 173 -5.88 -6.69 7.51
CA PHE A 173 -5.92 -7.91 6.71
C PHE A 173 -5.01 -9.01 7.27
N GLY A 174 -3.91 -8.65 7.93
CA GLY A 174 -2.97 -9.60 8.56
C GLY A 174 -1.80 -10.02 7.66
N CYS A 175 -1.69 -9.47 6.45
CA CYS A 175 -0.48 -9.53 5.63
C CYS A 175 -0.32 -8.24 4.81
N ALA A 176 0.86 -8.02 4.26
CA ALA A 176 1.26 -6.80 3.55
C ALA A 176 1.66 -7.09 2.12
N LYS A 177 1.56 -6.10 1.23
CA LYS A 177 2.23 -6.13 -0.07
C LYS A 177 3.72 -6.44 0.14
N PRO A 178 4.34 -7.28 -0.69
CA PRO A 178 3.89 -7.78 -1.99
C PRO A 178 3.15 -9.14 -1.94
N ASP A 179 2.64 -9.60 -0.79
CA ASP A 179 1.91 -10.88 -0.72
C ASP A 179 0.68 -10.85 -1.65
N PRO A 180 0.54 -11.84 -2.60
CA PRO A 180 -0.58 -11.86 -3.54
C PRO A 180 -1.96 -11.89 -2.89
N SER A 181 -2.09 -12.42 -1.68
CA SER A 181 -3.38 -12.59 -1.01
C SER A 181 -4.09 -11.27 -0.72
N ILE A 182 -3.34 -10.19 -0.42
CA ILE A 182 -3.94 -8.88 -0.15
C ILE A 182 -4.55 -8.24 -1.42
N PHE A 183 -3.92 -8.45 -2.59
CA PHE A 183 -4.44 -8.00 -3.88
C PHE A 183 -5.68 -8.81 -4.28
N HIS A 184 -5.63 -10.14 -4.11
CA HIS A 184 -6.76 -11.03 -4.39
C HIS A 184 -7.98 -10.70 -3.52
N ALA A 185 -7.76 -10.36 -2.24
CA ALA A 185 -8.83 -9.93 -1.35
C ALA A 185 -9.52 -8.64 -1.86
N ALA A 186 -8.75 -7.68 -2.38
CA ALA A 186 -9.31 -6.48 -2.97
C ALA A 186 -10.10 -6.75 -4.26
N CYS A 187 -9.58 -7.62 -5.14
CA CYS A 187 -10.31 -8.07 -6.33
C CYS A 187 -11.63 -8.78 -5.96
N ALA A 188 -11.58 -9.67 -4.97
CA ALA A 188 -12.76 -10.39 -4.49
C ALA A 188 -13.82 -9.44 -3.90
N ALA A 189 -13.39 -8.43 -3.12
CA ALA A 189 -14.28 -7.43 -2.55
C ALA A 189 -15.00 -6.58 -3.63
N LEU A 190 -14.36 -6.39 -4.78
CA LEU A 190 -14.93 -5.70 -5.95
C LEU A 190 -15.66 -6.64 -6.92
N ASN A 191 -15.65 -7.95 -6.66
CA ASN A 191 -16.20 -8.98 -7.55
C ASN A 191 -15.63 -8.92 -8.97
N VAL A 192 -14.32 -8.78 -9.08
CA VAL A 192 -13.55 -8.79 -10.34
C VAL A 192 -12.42 -9.81 -10.28
N THR A 193 -11.90 -10.21 -11.45
CA THR A 193 -10.72 -11.07 -11.49
C THR A 193 -9.42 -10.23 -11.50
N PRO A 194 -8.26 -10.81 -11.13
CA PRO A 194 -6.98 -10.13 -11.23
C PRO A 194 -6.69 -9.58 -12.63
N GLU A 195 -7.01 -10.33 -13.69
CA GLU A 195 -6.76 -9.96 -15.09
C GLU A 195 -7.63 -8.79 -15.57
N GLU A 196 -8.77 -8.54 -14.89
CA GLU A 196 -9.68 -7.41 -15.12
C GLU A 196 -9.31 -6.18 -14.30
N THR A 197 -8.20 -6.24 -13.54
CA THR A 197 -7.81 -5.23 -12.56
C THR A 197 -6.45 -4.63 -12.89
N VAL A 198 -6.36 -3.32 -12.79
CA VAL A 198 -5.10 -2.56 -12.79
C VAL A 198 -4.76 -2.20 -11.35
N TYR A 199 -3.51 -2.35 -10.97
CA TYR A 199 -2.95 -1.79 -9.75
C TYR A 199 -2.06 -0.61 -10.09
N ALA A 200 -2.27 0.53 -9.44
CA ALA A 200 -1.49 1.75 -9.60
C ALA A 200 -0.82 2.12 -8.27
N GLY A 201 0.50 2.12 -8.23
CA GLY A 201 1.27 2.42 -7.02
C GLY A 201 2.69 2.89 -7.33
N ASP A 202 3.39 3.38 -6.31
CA ASP A 202 4.67 4.06 -6.43
C ASP A 202 5.89 3.18 -6.14
N ASP A 203 5.71 2.08 -5.40
CA ASP A 203 6.82 1.19 -5.04
C ASP A 203 7.03 0.09 -6.10
N PRO A 204 8.24 0.04 -6.72
CA PRO A 204 8.52 -0.96 -7.75
C PRO A 204 8.39 -2.42 -7.28
N LEU A 205 8.71 -2.72 -6.02
CA LEU A 205 8.69 -4.09 -5.51
C LEU A 205 7.37 -4.45 -4.84
N LEU A 206 6.84 -3.57 -4.01
CA LEU A 206 5.61 -3.83 -3.28
C LEU A 206 4.39 -3.75 -4.19
N ASP A 207 4.36 -2.76 -5.10
CA ASP A 207 3.21 -2.46 -5.95
C ASP A 207 3.32 -3.14 -7.32
N VAL A 208 4.42 -2.87 -8.06
CA VAL A 208 4.53 -3.36 -9.42
C VAL A 208 4.75 -4.87 -9.43
N VAL A 209 5.80 -5.34 -8.78
CA VAL A 209 6.10 -6.78 -8.74
C VAL A 209 5.02 -7.54 -7.97
N GLY A 210 4.56 -7.01 -6.83
CA GLY A 210 3.52 -7.64 -6.02
C GLY A 210 2.20 -7.82 -6.79
N ALA A 211 1.70 -6.78 -7.45
CA ALA A 211 0.49 -6.87 -8.25
C ALA A 211 0.63 -7.84 -9.44
N GLN A 212 1.78 -7.83 -10.14
CA GLN A 212 2.04 -8.76 -11.23
C GLN A 212 2.08 -10.21 -10.76
N GLN A 213 2.68 -10.48 -9.61
CA GLN A 213 2.68 -11.83 -9.00
C GLN A 213 1.28 -12.28 -8.61
N ALA A 214 0.40 -11.35 -8.29
CA ALA A 214 -1.02 -11.61 -8.03
C ALA A 214 -1.88 -11.72 -9.32
N GLY A 215 -1.28 -11.55 -10.51
CA GLY A 215 -1.98 -11.64 -11.80
C GLY A 215 -2.65 -10.34 -12.27
N LEU A 216 -2.45 -9.22 -11.57
CA LEU A 216 -2.95 -7.92 -11.98
C LEU A 216 -2.03 -7.26 -13.02
N ARG A 217 -2.57 -6.29 -13.77
CA ARG A 217 -1.76 -5.36 -14.54
C ARG A 217 -1.25 -4.27 -13.60
N ALA A 218 0.06 -3.97 -13.64
CA ALA A 218 0.66 -3.00 -12.74
C ALA A 218 1.13 -1.75 -13.49
N VAL A 219 0.68 -0.59 -13.04
CA VAL A 219 1.13 0.72 -13.51
C VAL A 219 1.96 1.36 -12.41
N TRP A 220 3.18 1.76 -12.75
CA TRP A 220 4.05 2.45 -11.83
C TRP A 220 3.74 3.95 -11.81
N ILE A 221 3.35 4.49 -10.65
CA ILE A 221 3.11 5.92 -10.45
C ILE A 221 4.39 6.56 -9.94
N ASN A 222 5.14 7.18 -10.82
CA ASN A 222 6.46 7.76 -10.54
C ASN A 222 6.38 9.28 -10.33
N ARG A 223 5.89 9.72 -9.20
CA ARG A 223 5.73 11.14 -8.83
C ARG A 223 7.05 11.89 -8.64
N PHE A 224 8.14 11.17 -8.38
CA PHE A 224 9.41 11.73 -7.89
C PHE A 224 10.59 11.43 -8.80
N ASP A 225 10.34 11.14 -10.06
CA ASP A 225 11.39 10.87 -11.08
C ASP A 225 12.42 9.81 -10.63
N ARG A 226 11.93 8.74 -10.00
CA ARG A 226 12.77 7.61 -9.57
C ARG A 226 13.08 6.69 -10.75
N VAL A 227 14.19 5.95 -10.64
CA VAL A 227 14.58 4.94 -11.62
C VAL A 227 14.04 3.58 -11.21
N LEU A 228 13.40 2.86 -12.15
CA LEU A 228 12.99 1.47 -11.92
C LEU A 228 14.21 0.59 -11.67
N PRO A 229 14.18 -0.27 -10.64
CA PRO A 229 15.22 -1.26 -10.41
C PRO A 229 15.42 -2.18 -11.62
N ALA A 230 16.65 -2.63 -11.84
CA ALA A 230 16.96 -3.58 -12.91
C ALA A 230 16.12 -4.87 -12.76
N GLY A 231 15.51 -5.31 -13.85
CA GLY A 231 14.65 -6.49 -13.88
C GLY A 231 13.19 -6.25 -13.50
N VAL A 232 12.82 -5.04 -13.06
CA VAL A 232 11.40 -4.67 -12.85
C VAL A 232 10.88 -3.98 -14.11
N SER A 233 9.70 -4.37 -14.56
CA SER A 233 8.98 -3.73 -15.65
C SER A 233 7.50 -3.57 -15.28
N ALA A 234 6.91 -2.42 -15.59
CA ALA A 234 5.48 -2.15 -15.42
C ALA A 234 4.79 -2.10 -16.79
N GLN A 235 3.47 -2.28 -16.83
CA GLN A 235 2.68 -2.12 -18.06
C GLN A 235 2.69 -0.67 -18.56
N ALA A 236 2.79 0.29 -17.63
CA ALA A 236 3.06 1.70 -17.92
C ALA A 236 3.81 2.35 -16.76
N CYS A 237 4.51 3.45 -17.07
CA CYS A 237 5.08 4.36 -16.09
C CYS A 237 4.38 5.70 -16.27
N CYS A 238 3.72 6.19 -15.22
CA CYS A 238 2.95 7.42 -15.22
C CYS A 238 3.49 8.36 -14.14
N THR A 239 3.63 9.64 -14.43
CA THR A 239 4.04 10.65 -13.45
C THR A 239 2.84 11.29 -12.74
N SER A 240 1.64 11.01 -13.23
CA SER A 240 0.38 11.56 -12.73
C SER A 240 -0.78 10.57 -12.94
N LEU A 241 -1.89 10.78 -12.23
CA LEU A 241 -3.11 10.03 -12.48
C LEU A 241 -3.78 10.46 -13.81
N HIS A 242 -3.50 11.65 -14.34
CA HIS A 242 -3.92 12.02 -15.70
C HIS A 242 -3.31 11.10 -16.76
N GLU A 243 -2.03 10.78 -16.62
CA GLU A 243 -1.36 9.84 -17.54
C GLU A 243 -1.88 8.41 -17.37
N LEU A 244 -2.20 7.99 -16.13
CA LEU A 244 -2.87 6.72 -15.89
C LEU A 244 -4.22 6.65 -16.60
N GLU A 245 -5.06 7.70 -16.48
CA GLU A 245 -6.36 7.77 -17.16
C GLU A 245 -6.19 7.68 -18.68
N ALA A 246 -5.26 8.45 -19.27
CA ALA A 246 -4.99 8.43 -20.70
C ALA A 246 -4.50 7.03 -21.17
N TRP A 247 -3.65 6.37 -20.39
CA TRP A 247 -3.21 5.02 -20.69
C TRP A 247 -4.37 4.00 -20.64
N LEU A 248 -5.25 4.12 -19.65
CA LEU A 248 -6.46 3.27 -19.54
C LEU A 248 -7.37 3.46 -20.76
N GLU A 249 -7.60 4.69 -21.22
CA GLU A 249 -8.41 4.98 -22.40
C GLU A 249 -7.84 4.32 -23.67
N GLN A 250 -6.52 4.30 -23.82
CA GLN A 250 -5.86 3.76 -25.01
C GLN A 250 -5.79 2.24 -25.04
N THR A 251 -5.69 1.60 -23.88
CA THR A 251 -5.27 0.19 -23.81
C THR A 251 -6.26 -0.77 -23.16
N ALA A 252 -7.17 -0.28 -22.35
CA ALA A 252 -7.88 -1.13 -21.41
C ALA A 252 -9.41 -0.96 -21.36
N ILE A 253 -9.91 0.19 -21.80
CA ILE A 253 -11.35 0.50 -21.80
C ILE A 253 -11.83 0.45 -23.25
N GLY A 254 -12.02 -0.76 -23.76
CA GLY A 254 -12.43 -0.99 -25.15
C GLY A 254 -13.62 -1.94 -25.26
#